data_db14af13215b34fc099fa43d4e195b9e
#
_entry.id   db14af13215b34fc099fa43d4e195b9e
#
_cell.length_a   1.000
_cell.length_b   1.000
_cell.length_c   1.000
_cell.angle_alpha   90.00
_cell.angle_beta   90.00
_cell.angle_gamma   90.00
#
_symmetry.space_group_name_H-M   'P 1'
#
loop_
_entity.id
_entity.type
_entity.pdbx_description
1 polymer ?
#
loop_
_entity_poly.entity_id
_entity_poly.type
_entity_poly.pdbx_seq_one_letter_code
_entity_poly.pdbx_strand_id
1 'polypeptide(L)'
;VSRSAPILEFDAVVVGSGFGGAMAAWELVAAGLRVAMIERGGWVERGPHNWAGEGAFVRTPAYAPDSAFRVLQGRRWTDQNLCTCVGGPSVYYGGSSFRFREGDFARAPEIVDGSGAAWPIGYGALEGFYTRAEALLGVSGQAGADPTEPPRSAPYPHPPAPLAEPSRRIDAAARSLGLHPFPIPLAIRYAGDDGCRRCTTCDAFACAVGAKNDVATRMVPELVSRGMQLFPDTLVVRLVAEGDRVGAVECRSRATGEPLVFRADTTVLAAGALATPHLLLASGLERVNPAGHAVGRYLMRHCNAMTYGIFPRNPNPANEHHKQLAIHDFYFGVEDGDAPPGKLGNIQQVMGPPAAMLEVGLPKPLARLGAPLVEHMTGLLSIAEDQPRLENGVRIDAGTTDRWGLPRMHVTSLYSRRDLAARAALVRRARRILRRAGAWGTVTWKVSTFSHAVGTVRMGDDERTAPLDPDCRFRGLENLYVTDGSVFPTSAGVNPSLTIAANALRVGRILAAAARPEHAGAAG
;
A
#
# COMPACT_ATOMS: atom_id res chain seq x y z
N VAL A 1 -14.32 11.81 -39.64
CA VAL A 1 -15.55 11.88 -38.82
C VAL A 1 -15.15 11.49 -37.41
N SER A 2 -15.07 12.49 -36.53
CA SER A 2 -14.84 12.24 -35.07
C SER A 2 -16.09 11.49 -34.58
N ARG A 3 -15.97 10.18 -34.33
CA ARG A 3 -17.00 9.44 -33.61
C ARG A 3 -17.09 10.01 -32.20
N SER A 4 -18.28 10.40 -31.76
CA SER A 4 -18.51 10.75 -30.35
C SER A 4 -18.10 9.57 -29.49
N ALA A 5 -17.40 9.86 -28.37
CA ALA A 5 -16.98 8.83 -27.41
C ALA A 5 -18.20 8.08 -26.88
N PRO A 6 -18.19 6.73 -26.84
CA PRO A 6 -19.29 5.98 -26.23
C PRO A 6 -19.42 6.34 -24.74
N ILE A 7 -20.66 6.56 -24.30
CA ILE A 7 -21.02 6.84 -22.92
C ILE A 7 -21.52 5.54 -22.29
N LEU A 8 -20.95 5.15 -21.17
CA LEU A 8 -21.31 3.97 -20.39
C LEU A 8 -21.85 4.43 -19.03
N GLU A 9 -23.04 3.94 -18.65
CA GLU A 9 -23.75 4.36 -17.45
C GLU A 9 -23.81 3.25 -16.41
N PHE A 10 -23.44 3.59 -15.17
CA PHE A 10 -23.41 2.71 -14.01
C PHE A 10 -23.99 3.41 -12.78
N ASP A 11 -24.27 2.65 -11.74
CA ASP A 11 -24.67 3.22 -10.45
C ASP A 11 -23.40 3.72 -9.69
N ALA A 12 -22.27 3.01 -9.89
CA ALA A 12 -20.98 3.44 -9.34
C ALA A 12 -19.82 3.17 -10.30
N VAL A 13 -18.88 4.10 -10.37
CA VAL A 13 -17.59 3.97 -11.05
C VAL A 13 -16.47 3.96 -10.02
N VAL A 14 -15.61 2.93 -10.05
CA VAL A 14 -14.42 2.77 -9.20
C VAL A 14 -13.17 2.92 -10.05
N VAL A 15 -12.34 3.92 -9.75
CA VAL A 15 -11.10 4.21 -10.47
C VAL A 15 -9.92 3.62 -9.73
N GLY A 16 -9.34 2.54 -10.26
CA GLY A 16 -8.26 1.77 -9.66
C GLY A 16 -8.74 0.48 -8.98
N SER A 17 -8.02 -0.61 -9.23
CA SER A 17 -8.36 -1.98 -8.81
C SER A 17 -7.54 -2.50 -7.62
N GLY A 18 -6.77 -1.63 -6.94
CA GLY A 18 -6.00 -1.98 -5.74
C GLY A 18 -6.88 -2.25 -4.52
N PHE A 19 -6.27 -2.35 -3.32
CA PHE A 19 -7.01 -2.61 -2.07
C PHE A 19 -8.21 -1.68 -1.87
N GLY A 20 -8.00 -0.37 -2.07
CA GLY A 20 -9.06 0.62 -1.91
C GLY A 20 -10.26 0.40 -2.83
N GLY A 21 -9.99 0.22 -4.11
CA GLY A 21 -11.06 0.02 -5.12
C GLY A 21 -11.76 -1.32 -4.97
N ALA A 22 -11.02 -2.42 -4.83
CA ALA A 22 -11.61 -3.76 -4.73
C ALA A 22 -12.48 -3.92 -3.47
N MET A 23 -12.06 -3.36 -2.33
CA MET A 23 -12.82 -3.46 -1.07
C MET A 23 -14.05 -2.54 -1.07
N ALA A 24 -13.96 -1.34 -1.64
CA ALA A 24 -15.15 -0.49 -1.81
C ALA A 24 -16.15 -1.14 -2.78
N ALA A 25 -15.67 -1.64 -3.93
CA ALA A 25 -16.51 -2.36 -4.89
C ALA A 25 -17.20 -3.59 -4.29
N TRP A 26 -16.56 -4.27 -3.33
CA TRP A 26 -17.15 -5.43 -2.65
C TRP A 26 -18.48 -5.09 -1.97
N GLU A 27 -18.54 -3.97 -1.27
CA GLU A 27 -19.78 -3.52 -0.59
C GLU A 27 -20.83 -3.05 -1.60
N LEU A 28 -20.40 -2.34 -2.65
CA LEU A 28 -21.31 -1.81 -3.69
C LEU A 28 -21.95 -2.94 -4.48
N VAL A 29 -21.18 -3.93 -4.92
CA VAL A 29 -21.68 -5.11 -5.64
C VAL A 29 -22.58 -5.96 -4.74
N ALA A 30 -22.21 -6.12 -3.45
CA ALA A 30 -23.05 -6.83 -2.48
C ALA A 30 -24.39 -6.12 -2.21
N ALA A 31 -24.47 -4.82 -2.46
CA ALA A 31 -25.71 -4.05 -2.39
C ALA A 31 -26.58 -4.15 -3.67
N GLY A 32 -26.07 -4.82 -4.71
CA GLY A 32 -26.78 -5.00 -6.00
C GLY A 32 -26.55 -3.87 -6.99
N LEU A 33 -25.60 -2.97 -6.76
CA LEU A 33 -25.32 -1.86 -7.68
C LEU A 33 -24.57 -2.34 -8.92
N ARG A 34 -24.85 -1.72 -10.06
CA ARG A 34 -24.08 -1.88 -11.31
C ARG A 34 -22.78 -1.11 -11.18
N VAL A 35 -21.66 -1.82 -11.00
CA VAL A 35 -20.35 -1.22 -10.74
C VAL A 35 -19.43 -1.41 -11.94
N ALA A 36 -18.83 -0.30 -12.43
CA ALA A 36 -17.68 -0.34 -13.32
C ALA A 36 -16.38 -0.12 -12.54
N MET A 37 -15.40 -0.98 -12.74
CA MET A 37 -14.04 -0.80 -12.22
C MET A 37 -13.10 -0.51 -13.38
N ILE A 38 -12.40 0.63 -13.33
CA ILE A 38 -11.48 1.08 -14.36
C ILE A 38 -10.07 0.92 -13.85
N GLU A 39 -9.23 0.19 -14.58
CA GLU A 39 -7.83 -0.05 -14.23
C GLU A 39 -6.91 0.34 -15.39
N ARG A 40 -5.90 1.13 -15.08
CA ARG A 40 -4.91 1.61 -16.06
C ARG A 40 -4.13 0.48 -16.71
N GLY A 41 -3.76 -0.56 -15.94
CA GLY A 41 -2.97 -1.70 -16.39
C GLY A 41 -3.80 -2.93 -16.73
N GLY A 42 -3.16 -3.89 -17.39
CA GLY A 42 -3.70 -5.21 -17.69
C GLY A 42 -3.48 -6.21 -16.56
N TRP A 43 -3.89 -7.45 -16.80
CA TRP A 43 -3.61 -8.57 -15.91
C TRP A 43 -2.13 -8.95 -15.93
N VAL A 44 -1.59 -9.32 -14.76
CA VAL A 44 -0.24 -9.86 -14.65
C VAL A 44 -0.28 -11.37 -14.88
N GLU A 45 0.47 -11.84 -15.86
CA GLU A 45 0.66 -13.26 -16.09
C GLU A 45 1.38 -13.91 -14.91
N ARG A 46 0.91 -15.09 -14.49
CA ARG A 46 1.47 -15.85 -13.37
C ARG A 46 1.93 -17.21 -13.85
N GLY A 47 3.06 -17.66 -13.33
CA GLY A 47 3.62 -18.95 -13.71
C GLY A 47 5.07 -19.11 -13.26
N PRO A 48 5.76 -20.18 -13.71
CA PRO A 48 7.14 -20.50 -13.31
C PRO A 48 8.15 -19.37 -13.57
N HIS A 49 7.90 -18.50 -14.55
CA HIS A 49 8.74 -17.34 -14.83
C HIS A 49 8.81 -16.34 -13.66
N ASN A 50 7.80 -16.32 -12.78
CA ASN A 50 7.81 -15.46 -11.60
C ASN A 50 8.80 -15.93 -10.52
N TRP A 51 9.33 -17.15 -10.61
CA TRP A 51 10.36 -17.65 -9.70
C TRP A 51 11.78 -17.20 -10.08
N ALA A 52 11.98 -16.73 -11.32
CA ALA A 52 13.24 -16.22 -11.79
C ALA A 52 13.30 -14.69 -11.72
N GLY A 53 14.46 -14.13 -11.34
CA GLY A 53 14.65 -12.67 -11.31
C GLY A 53 14.36 -11.99 -12.64
N GLU A 54 14.75 -12.62 -13.76
CA GLU A 54 14.44 -12.15 -15.11
C GLU A 54 12.92 -12.09 -15.35
N GLY A 55 12.18 -13.12 -14.96
CA GLY A 55 10.72 -13.16 -15.09
C GLY A 55 10.03 -12.06 -14.30
N ALA A 56 10.49 -11.78 -13.07
CA ALA A 56 9.90 -10.77 -12.22
C ALA A 56 10.17 -9.34 -12.69
N PHE A 57 11.39 -9.05 -13.19
CA PHE A 57 11.81 -7.69 -13.53
C PHE A 57 11.66 -7.36 -15.02
N VAL A 58 11.60 -8.34 -15.90
CA VAL A 58 11.54 -8.15 -17.36
C VAL A 58 10.18 -8.55 -17.94
N ARG A 59 9.67 -9.74 -17.60
CA ARG A 59 8.41 -10.26 -18.15
C ARG A 59 7.16 -9.77 -17.45
N THR A 60 7.25 -9.49 -16.16
CA THR A 60 6.14 -8.92 -15.39
C THR A 60 6.56 -7.60 -14.78
N PRO A 61 6.78 -6.55 -15.60
CA PRO A 61 7.20 -5.26 -15.08
C PRO A 61 6.14 -4.72 -14.14
N ALA A 62 6.49 -4.62 -12.87
CA ALA A 62 5.64 -3.99 -11.87
C ALA A 62 5.32 -2.53 -12.22
N TYR A 63 6.15 -1.93 -13.08
CA TYR A 63 6.13 -0.49 -13.34
C TYR A 63 6.17 -0.22 -14.84
N ALA A 64 5.09 0.37 -15.37
CA ALA A 64 4.98 0.68 -16.78
C ALA A 64 5.78 1.95 -17.15
N PRO A 65 6.61 1.93 -18.21
CA PRO A 65 7.41 3.10 -18.61
C PRO A 65 6.58 4.35 -18.95
N ASP A 66 5.34 4.18 -19.43
CA ASP A 66 4.43 5.27 -19.75
C ASP A 66 3.75 5.92 -18.52
N SER A 67 4.08 5.45 -17.33
CA SER A 67 3.64 6.00 -16.06
C SER A 67 4.73 6.73 -15.29
N ALA A 68 5.77 7.15 -15.99
CA ALA A 68 6.93 7.80 -15.39
C ALA A 68 6.58 9.12 -14.70
N PHE A 69 7.13 9.31 -13.51
CA PHE A 69 7.05 10.55 -12.76
C PHE A 69 8.42 10.95 -12.22
N ARG A 70 8.64 12.24 -12.01
CA ARG A 70 9.90 12.74 -11.45
C ARG A 70 9.80 12.84 -9.94
N VAL A 71 10.85 12.37 -9.26
CA VAL A 71 10.95 12.39 -7.80
C VAL A 71 12.15 13.20 -7.36
N LEU A 72 11.92 14.18 -6.47
CA LEU A 72 12.99 14.83 -5.71
C LEU A 72 13.22 14.07 -4.40
N GLN A 73 14.36 13.41 -4.32
CA GLN A 73 14.84 12.75 -3.10
C GLN A 73 16.17 13.39 -2.66
N GLY A 74 16.15 14.09 -1.55
CA GLY A 74 17.27 14.91 -1.13
C GLY A 74 17.53 16.08 -2.10
N ARG A 75 18.63 16.04 -2.87
CA ARG A 75 19.00 17.07 -3.86
C ARG A 75 18.97 16.56 -5.30
N ARG A 76 18.50 15.34 -5.54
CA ARG A 76 18.53 14.70 -6.87
C ARG A 76 17.13 14.44 -7.37
N TRP A 77 16.91 14.71 -8.64
CA TRP A 77 15.74 14.27 -9.39
C TRP A 77 16.03 12.91 -10.03
N THR A 78 15.10 11.98 -9.85
CA THR A 78 15.13 10.67 -10.51
C THR A 78 13.78 10.39 -11.14
N ASP A 79 13.75 9.58 -12.18
CA ASP A 79 12.50 9.11 -12.77
C ASP A 79 12.12 7.78 -12.13
N GLN A 80 10.85 7.61 -11.80
CA GLN A 80 10.24 6.37 -11.33
C GLN A 80 8.92 6.14 -12.08
N ASN A 81 8.42 4.91 -12.03
CA ASN A 81 7.16 4.55 -12.68
C ASN A 81 6.12 4.12 -11.65
N LEU A 82 4.83 4.35 -11.96
CA LEU A 82 3.74 3.79 -11.18
C LEU A 82 3.60 2.29 -11.43
N CYS A 83 3.20 1.55 -10.41
CA CYS A 83 2.73 0.19 -10.57
C CYS A 83 1.33 0.22 -11.18
N THR A 84 1.17 -0.36 -12.37
CA THR A 84 -0.08 -0.35 -13.13
C THR A 84 -0.44 -1.76 -13.59
N CYS A 85 -1.36 -2.40 -12.89
CA CYS A 85 -1.90 -3.70 -13.24
C CYS A 85 -3.22 -3.92 -12.49
N VAL A 86 -4.03 -4.85 -12.96
CA VAL A 86 -5.21 -5.32 -12.21
C VAL A 86 -4.75 -5.82 -10.84
N GLY A 87 -5.35 -5.29 -9.77
CA GLY A 87 -4.94 -5.49 -8.38
C GLY A 87 -3.91 -4.48 -7.87
N GLY A 88 -3.34 -3.63 -8.72
CA GLY A 88 -2.37 -2.61 -8.36
C GLY A 88 -1.16 -3.18 -7.60
N PRO A 89 -0.53 -2.39 -6.70
CA PRO A 89 0.63 -2.84 -5.92
C PRO A 89 0.40 -4.06 -5.03
N SER A 90 -0.86 -4.49 -4.79
CA SER A 90 -1.14 -5.71 -4.03
C SER A 90 -0.54 -6.96 -4.67
N VAL A 91 -0.40 -6.98 -6.00
CA VAL A 91 0.21 -8.09 -6.74
C VAL A 91 1.66 -8.32 -6.32
N TYR A 92 2.37 -7.26 -5.93
CA TYR A 92 3.81 -7.27 -5.62
C TYR A 92 4.13 -7.11 -4.13
N TYR A 93 3.11 -6.92 -3.26
CA TYR A 93 3.36 -6.82 -1.82
C TYR A 93 3.81 -8.16 -1.21
N GLY A 94 4.35 -8.10 0.00
CA GLY A 94 4.81 -9.31 0.68
C GLY A 94 3.75 -10.01 1.56
N GLY A 95 2.48 -9.69 1.40
CA GLY A 95 1.39 -10.28 2.18
C GLY A 95 1.17 -9.67 3.57
N SER A 96 2.02 -8.78 4.05
CA SER A 96 1.92 -8.22 5.41
C SER A 96 0.60 -7.47 5.64
N SER A 97 -0.14 -7.88 6.68
CA SER A 97 -1.53 -7.46 6.94
C SER A 97 -1.72 -7.08 8.39
N PHE A 98 -0.99 -6.03 8.85
CA PHE A 98 -1.11 -5.50 10.20
C PHE A 98 -2.30 -4.56 10.33
N ARG A 99 -2.99 -4.62 11.47
CA ARG A 99 -3.89 -3.56 11.91
C ARG A 99 -3.08 -2.37 12.41
N PHE A 100 -3.54 -1.15 12.23
CA PHE A 100 -3.04 -0.01 13.00
C PHE A 100 -3.42 -0.19 14.48
N ARG A 101 -2.61 0.31 15.38
CA ARG A 101 -2.83 0.24 16.83
C ARG A 101 -3.79 1.36 17.25
N GLU A 102 -4.47 1.20 18.37
CA GLU A 102 -5.33 2.28 18.90
C GLU A 102 -4.57 3.60 19.03
N GLY A 103 -3.31 3.55 19.48
CA GLY A 103 -2.45 4.72 19.60
C GLY A 103 -2.04 5.36 18.26
N ASP A 104 -2.27 4.69 17.10
CA ASP A 104 -2.02 5.27 15.78
C ASP A 104 -3.11 6.26 15.36
N PHE A 105 -4.30 6.12 15.93
CA PHE A 105 -5.45 7.04 15.73
C PHE A 105 -5.43 8.22 16.70
N ALA A 106 -4.62 8.14 17.75
CA ALA A 106 -4.44 9.24 18.69
C ALA A 106 -3.47 10.28 18.12
N ARG A 107 -3.66 11.53 18.54
CA ARG A 107 -2.75 12.61 18.16
C ARG A 107 -1.40 12.41 18.86
N ALA A 108 -0.35 12.18 18.09
CA ALA A 108 1.03 12.10 18.54
C ALA A 108 1.78 13.37 18.11
N PRO A 109 2.05 14.33 19.03
CA PRO A 109 2.64 15.63 18.68
C PRO A 109 3.96 15.51 17.91
N GLU A 110 4.78 14.53 18.26
CA GLU A 110 6.06 14.24 17.62
C GLU A 110 5.94 13.72 16.18
N ILE A 111 4.78 13.18 15.80
CA ILE A 111 4.47 12.76 14.43
C ILE A 111 3.81 13.90 13.67
N VAL A 112 2.80 14.54 14.30
CA VAL A 112 1.98 15.58 13.65
C VAL A 112 2.81 16.82 13.31
N ASP A 113 3.74 17.24 14.16
CA ASP A 113 4.74 18.31 13.95
C ASP A 113 4.14 19.59 13.30
N GLY A 114 3.00 20.04 13.84
CA GLY A 114 2.32 21.24 13.35
C GLY A 114 1.55 21.08 12.01
N SER A 115 1.54 19.91 11.38
CA SER A 115 0.83 19.65 10.12
C SER A 115 -0.69 19.72 10.24
N GLY A 116 -1.25 19.71 11.46
CA GLY A 116 -2.69 19.62 11.72
C GLY A 116 -3.26 18.23 11.40
N ALA A 117 -2.44 17.21 11.17
CA ALA A 117 -2.92 15.85 10.91
C ALA A 117 -3.62 15.29 12.14
N ALA A 118 -4.84 14.78 11.95
CA ALA A 118 -5.61 14.10 12.98
C ALA A 118 -6.56 13.10 12.31
N TRP A 119 -6.67 11.90 12.87
CA TRP A 119 -7.68 10.95 12.46
C TRP A 119 -9.04 11.40 12.99
N PRO A 120 -10.05 11.58 12.12
CA PRO A 120 -11.41 11.93 12.56
C PRO A 120 -12.18 10.72 13.09
N ILE A 121 -11.63 9.52 12.96
CA ILE A 121 -12.19 8.24 13.42
C ILE A 121 -11.18 7.52 14.29
N GLY A 122 -11.65 6.78 15.30
CA GLY A 122 -10.80 5.94 16.14
C GLY A 122 -10.72 4.50 15.64
N TYR A 123 -9.88 3.70 16.31
CA TYR A 123 -9.73 2.28 16.03
C TYR A 123 -11.07 1.52 16.04
N GLY A 124 -11.94 1.78 17.00
CA GLY A 124 -13.24 1.11 17.13
C GLY A 124 -14.14 1.24 15.91
N ALA A 125 -14.02 2.35 15.15
CA ALA A 125 -14.76 2.53 13.89
C ALA A 125 -14.29 1.60 12.77
N LEU A 126 -13.08 1.07 12.87
CA LEU A 126 -12.47 0.18 11.88
C LEU A 126 -12.36 -1.27 12.33
N GLU A 127 -12.54 -1.59 13.61
CA GLU A 127 -12.28 -2.92 14.17
C GLU A 127 -13.03 -4.04 13.41
N GLY A 128 -14.35 -3.90 13.25
CA GLY A 128 -15.15 -4.88 12.52
C GLY A 128 -14.78 -5.00 11.03
N PHE A 129 -14.34 -3.87 10.43
CA PHE A 129 -13.86 -3.86 9.04
C PHE A 129 -12.46 -4.48 8.90
N TYR A 130 -11.60 -4.35 9.90
CA TYR A 130 -10.34 -5.10 9.95
C TYR A 130 -10.60 -6.62 9.98
N THR A 131 -11.48 -7.08 10.88
CA THR A 131 -11.87 -8.49 10.97
C THR A 131 -12.40 -8.99 9.63
N ARG A 132 -13.25 -8.21 8.95
CA ARG A 132 -13.79 -8.55 7.64
C ARG A 132 -12.72 -8.55 6.54
N ALA A 133 -11.82 -7.58 6.51
CA ALA A 133 -10.72 -7.52 5.55
C ALA A 133 -9.76 -8.72 5.72
N GLU A 134 -9.44 -9.10 6.95
CA GLU A 134 -8.65 -10.28 7.26
C GLU A 134 -9.32 -11.56 6.74
N ALA A 135 -10.64 -11.71 6.90
CA ALA A 135 -11.40 -12.85 6.38
C ALA A 135 -11.39 -12.89 4.84
N LEU A 136 -11.67 -11.77 4.17
CA LEU A 136 -11.66 -11.67 2.71
C LEU A 136 -10.30 -11.97 2.10
N LEU A 137 -9.23 -11.50 2.75
CA LEU A 137 -7.86 -11.74 2.31
C LEU A 137 -7.29 -13.08 2.81
N GLY A 138 -8.00 -13.80 3.69
CA GLY A 138 -7.53 -15.08 4.25
C GLY A 138 -6.19 -14.90 4.97
N VAL A 139 -6.12 -13.96 5.92
CA VAL A 139 -4.88 -13.65 6.65
C VAL A 139 -4.52 -14.78 7.60
N SER A 140 -3.27 -15.22 7.54
CA SER A 140 -2.66 -16.19 8.46
C SER A 140 -1.88 -15.45 9.54
N GLY A 141 -2.20 -15.68 10.82
CA GLY A 141 -1.58 -15.00 11.95
C GLY A 141 -1.86 -15.68 13.29
N GLN A 142 -1.32 -15.12 14.37
CA GLN A 142 -1.50 -15.59 15.73
C GLN A 142 -1.95 -14.43 16.62
N ALA A 143 -3.23 -14.44 17.00
CA ALA A 143 -3.80 -13.45 17.91
C ALA A 143 -3.12 -13.53 19.29
N GLY A 144 -2.92 -12.38 19.93
CA GLY A 144 -2.29 -12.26 21.25
C GLY A 144 -0.78 -12.44 21.27
N ALA A 145 -0.13 -12.62 20.10
CA ALA A 145 1.33 -12.79 20.04
C ALA A 145 2.09 -11.45 19.92
N ASP A 146 1.46 -10.42 19.38
CA ASP A 146 2.02 -9.07 19.24
C ASP A 146 1.83 -8.29 20.55
N PRO A 147 2.90 -7.84 21.24
CA PRO A 147 2.76 -7.08 22.50
C PRO A 147 2.02 -5.74 22.36
N THR A 148 1.86 -5.26 21.11
CA THR A 148 1.14 -4.01 20.81
C THR A 148 -0.17 -4.27 20.06
N GLU A 149 -0.66 -5.52 20.06
CA GLU A 149 -1.87 -5.88 19.31
C GLU A 149 -3.09 -5.09 19.81
N PRO A 150 -3.82 -4.42 18.90
CA PRO A 150 -5.05 -3.75 19.30
C PRO A 150 -6.17 -4.79 19.58
N PRO A 151 -7.24 -4.42 20.30
CA PRO A 151 -8.37 -5.30 20.55
C PRO A 151 -8.93 -5.92 19.27
N ARG A 152 -9.36 -7.19 19.35
CA ARG A 152 -9.92 -7.96 18.23
C ARG A 152 -11.21 -8.66 18.63
N SER A 153 -12.24 -8.59 17.78
CA SER A 153 -13.50 -9.31 17.95
C SER A 153 -13.43 -10.78 17.47
N ALA A 154 -12.43 -11.11 16.65
CA ALA A 154 -12.21 -12.47 16.15
C ALA A 154 -10.72 -12.79 15.96
N PRO A 155 -10.30 -14.06 16.05
CA PRO A 155 -8.94 -14.49 15.71
C PRO A 155 -8.67 -14.32 14.21
N TYR A 156 -7.39 -14.51 13.80
CA TYR A 156 -7.05 -14.60 12.39
C TYR A 156 -7.74 -15.80 11.72
N PRO A 157 -8.14 -15.71 10.43
CA PRO A 157 -8.78 -16.81 9.71
C PRO A 157 -7.95 -18.09 9.66
N HIS A 158 -6.63 -17.96 9.61
CA HIS A 158 -5.72 -19.10 9.48
C HIS A 158 -4.52 -18.98 10.43
N PRO A 159 -3.93 -20.10 10.87
CA PRO A 159 -2.70 -20.08 11.65
C PRO A 159 -1.51 -19.67 10.80
N PRO A 160 -0.42 -19.13 11.40
CA PRO A 160 0.80 -18.83 10.69
C PRO A 160 1.52 -20.12 10.25
N ALA A 161 2.38 -20.02 9.24
CA ALA A 161 3.24 -21.13 8.85
C ALA A 161 4.29 -21.42 9.93
N PRO A 162 4.74 -22.69 10.07
CA PRO A 162 5.90 -23.02 10.90
C PRO A 162 7.13 -22.19 10.51
N LEU A 163 7.92 -21.79 11.50
CA LEU A 163 9.12 -20.99 11.28
C LEU A 163 10.18 -21.77 10.49
N ALA A 164 10.70 -21.16 9.43
CA ALA A 164 11.89 -21.61 8.73
C ALA A 164 13.16 -21.46 9.59
N GLU A 165 14.24 -22.14 9.22
CA GLU A 165 15.49 -22.09 10.00
C GLU A 165 16.02 -20.67 10.24
N PRO A 166 16.07 -19.76 9.23
CA PRO A 166 16.48 -18.40 9.47
C PRO A 166 15.58 -17.67 10.47
N SER A 167 14.28 -17.96 10.46
CA SER A 167 13.31 -17.34 11.38
C SER A 167 13.50 -17.84 12.80
N ARG A 168 13.69 -19.15 13.01
CA ARG A 168 14.02 -19.71 14.36
C ARG A 168 15.27 -19.08 14.93
N ARG A 169 16.30 -18.86 14.10
CA ARG A 169 17.55 -18.22 14.52
C ARG A 169 17.33 -16.77 14.96
N ILE A 170 16.56 -15.98 14.19
CA ILE A 170 16.22 -14.59 14.55
C ILE A 170 15.34 -14.55 15.79
N ASP A 171 14.35 -15.46 15.92
CA ASP A 171 13.48 -15.57 17.10
C ASP A 171 14.30 -15.80 18.37
N ALA A 172 15.17 -16.82 18.36
CA ALA A 172 16.04 -17.13 19.51
C ALA A 172 16.96 -15.97 19.87
N ALA A 173 17.53 -15.30 18.86
CA ALA A 173 18.39 -14.14 19.07
C ALA A 173 17.62 -12.96 19.70
N ALA A 174 16.44 -12.64 19.18
CA ALA A 174 15.61 -11.56 19.68
C ALA A 174 15.15 -11.84 21.13
N ARG A 175 14.65 -13.04 21.42
CA ARG A 175 14.25 -13.45 22.78
C ARG A 175 15.41 -13.41 23.77
N SER A 176 16.63 -13.78 23.35
CA SER A 176 17.83 -13.68 24.22
C SER A 176 18.25 -12.24 24.54
N LEU A 177 17.67 -11.27 23.81
CA LEU A 177 17.82 -9.83 24.08
C LEU A 177 16.64 -9.24 24.86
N GLY A 178 15.71 -10.09 25.33
CA GLY A 178 14.50 -9.67 26.05
C GLY A 178 13.40 -9.11 25.15
N LEU A 179 13.46 -9.36 23.83
CA LEU A 179 12.45 -8.89 22.88
C LEU A 179 11.35 -9.96 22.64
N HIS A 180 10.23 -9.53 22.11
CA HIS A 180 9.03 -10.35 21.89
C HIS A 180 8.73 -10.50 20.39
N PRO A 181 9.54 -11.28 19.64
CA PRO A 181 9.23 -11.57 18.24
C PRO A 181 7.94 -12.39 18.12
N PHE A 182 7.16 -12.10 17.11
CA PHE A 182 5.90 -12.79 16.82
C PHE A 182 5.70 -12.99 15.32
N PRO A 183 4.81 -13.96 14.91
CA PRO A 183 4.54 -14.20 13.50
C PRO A 183 3.90 -12.98 12.82
N ILE A 184 4.49 -12.52 11.69
CA ILE A 184 3.87 -11.49 10.85
C ILE A 184 2.51 -12.00 10.37
N PRO A 185 1.40 -11.25 10.53
CA PRO A 185 0.15 -11.60 9.88
C PRO A 185 0.31 -11.45 8.37
N LEU A 186 0.19 -12.56 7.65
CA LEU A 186 0.42 -12.64 6.21
C LEU A 186 -0.84 -13.11 5.46
N ALA A 187 -1.27 -12.37 4.46
CA ALA A 187 -2.31 -12.79 3.54
C ALA A 187 -1.74 -13.82 2.54
N ILE A 188 -1.44 -15.01 3.05
CA ILE A 188 -0.88 -16.15 2.28
C ILE A 188 -1.64 -17.40 2.66
N ARG A 189 -2.12 -18.14 1.65
CA ARG A 189 -2.73 -19.45 1.81
C ARG A 189 -1.64 -20.51 1.90
N TYR A 190 -1.47 -21.12 3.08
CA TYR A 190 -0.47 -22.17 3.32
C TYR A 190 -1.01 -23.59 3.12
N ALA A 191 -2.31 -23.80 3.29
CA ALA A 191 -2.96 -25.10 3.17
C ALA A 191 -3.53 -25.34 1.75
N GLY A 192 -3.75 -26.62 1.42
CA GLY A 192 -4.32 -27.07 0.14
C GLY A 192 -3.28 -27.31 -0.95
N ASP A 193 -3.70 -28.01 -2.02
CA ASP A 193 -2.83 -28.38 -3.14
C ASP A 193 -2.33 -27.17 -3.94
N ASP A 194 -3.08 -26.10 -3.94
CA ASP A 194 -2.74 -24.79 -4.51
C ASP A 194 -2.11 -23.81 -3.48
N GLY A 195 -1.69 -24.33 -2.33
CA GLY A 195 -1.06 -23.59 -1.24
C GLY A 195 0.33 -23.08 -1.57
N CYS A 196 0.84 -22.22 -0.69
CA CYS A 196 2.16 -21.60 -0.80
C CYS A 196 3.28 -22.65 -0.87
N ARG A 197 4.12 -22.56 -1.90
CA ARG A 197 5.30 -23.43 -2.08
C ARG A 197 6.50 -23.03 -1.22
N ARG A 198 6.34 -22.02 -0.34
CA ARG A 198 7.40 -21.47 0.54
C ARG A 198 8.66 -21.05 -0.23
N CYS A 199 8.50 -20.58 -1.46
CA CYS A 199 9.59 -20.02 -2.25
C CYS A 199 10.03 -18.65 -1.71
N THR A 200 11.16 -18.15 -2.15
CA THR A 200 11.73 -16.87 -1.69
C THR A 200 11.28 -15.65 -2.51
N THR A 201 10.39 -15.83 -3.49
CA THR A 201 9.92 -14.80 -4.41
C THR A 201 8.52 -14.27 -4.02
N CYS A 202 8.39 -13.59 -2.86
CA CYS A 202 7.15 -12.96 -2.41
C CYS A 202 7.16 -11.43 -2.56
N ASP A 203 8.12 -10.74 -1.91
CA ASP A 203 8.25 -9.30 -2.01
C ASP A 203 8.72 -8.89 -3.41
N ALA A 204 8.04 -7.94 -4.02
CA ALA A 204 8.29 -7.45 -5.38
C ALA A 204 8.04 -8.45 -6.52
N PHE A 205 7.43 -9.62 -6.23
CA PHE A 205 7.11 -10.63 -7.24
C PHE A 205 5.61 -10.90 -7.27
N ALA A 206 5.05 -11.14 -8.46
CA ALA A 206 3.75 -11.80 -8.58
C ALA A 206 3.89 -13.26 -8.12
N CYS A 207 2.93 -13.77 -7.36
CA CYS A 207 2.99 -15.16 -6.89
C CYS A 207 2.72 -16.12 -8.06
N ALA A 208 3.69 -16.99 -8.37
CA ALA A 208 3.62 -17.93 -9.50
C ALA A 208 2.41 -18.89 -9.42
N VAL A 209 2.01 -19.26 -8.21
CA VAL A 209 0.91 -20.21 -7.95
C VAL A 209 -0.35 -19.54 -7.39
N GLY A 210 -0.40 -18.21 -7.29
CA GLY A 210 -1.56 -17.48 -6.78
C GLY A 210 -1.86 -17.68 -5.28
N ALA A 211 -0.95 -18.27 -4.51
CA ALA A 211 -1.16 -18.55 -3.08
C ALA A 211 -0.98 -17.33 -2.18
N LYS A 212 -0.30 -16.27 -2.66
CA LYS A 212 -0.31 -14.95 -2.02
C LYS A 212 -1.64 -14.28 -2.36
N ASN A 213 -2.42 -14.02 -1.33
CA ASN A 213 -3.78 -13.50 -1.44
C ASN A 213 -3.75 -11.98 -1.71
N ASP A 214 -3.42 -11.59 -2.93
CA ASP A 214 -3.60 -10.22 -3.41
C ASP A 214 -5.01 -10.02 -3.98
N VAL A 215 -5.41 -8.78 -4.22
CA VAL A 215 -6.78 -8.49 -4.68
C VAL A 215 -7.05 -8.98 -6.09
N ALA A 216 -6.03 -9.12 -6.96
CA ALA A 216 -6.19 -9.68 -8.30
C ALA A 216 -6.50 -11.19 -8.26
N THR A 217 -6.07 -11.91 -7.22
CA THR A 217 -6.37 -13.32 -7.06
C THR A 217 -7.60 -13.59 -6.21
N ARG A 218 -7.88 -12.76 -5.21
CA ARG A 218 -8.94 -13.01 -4.21
C ARG A 218 -10.22 -12.25 -4.42
N MET A 219 -10.14 -11.03 -4.94
CA MET A 219 -11.28 -10.11 -4.93
C MET A 219 -11.82 -9.83 -6.33
N VAL A 220 -10.94 -9.41 -7.26
CA VAL A 220 -11.38 -8.95 -8.59
C VAL A 220 -12.11 -10.04 -9.38
N PRO A 221 -11.63 -11.31 -9.45
CA PRO A 221 -12.35 -12.36 -10.16
C PRO A 221 -13.73 -12.64 -9.55
N GLU A 222 -13.84 -12.64 -8.23
CA GLU A 222 -15.12 -12.83 -7.53
C GLU A 222 -16.08 -11.67 -7.77
N LEU A 223 -15.59 -10.42 -7.76
CA LEU A 223 -16.41 -9.25 -8.09
C LEU A 223 -16.95 -9.30 -9.51
N VAL A 224 -16.13 -9.71 -10.48
CA VAL A 224 -16.54 -9.90 -11.87
C VAL A 224 -17.60 -11.00 -11.98
N SER A 225 -17.42 -12.13 -11.29
CA SER A 225 -18.41 -13.22 -11.27
C SER A 225 -19.77 -12.80 -10.69
N ARG A 226 -19.76 -11.78 -9.80
CA ARG A 226 -20.96 -11.17 -9.21
C ARG A 226 -21.56 -10.02 -10.04
N GLY A 227 -21.05 -9.78 -11.26
CA GLY A 227 -21.60 -8.80 -12.18
C GLY A 227 -20.88 -7.45 -12.25
N MET A 228 -19.79 -7.23 -11.52
CA MET A 228 -18.95 -6.05 -11.71
C MET A 228 -18.32 -6.06 -13.11
N GLN A 229 -18.35 -4.95 -13.83
CA GLN A 229 -17.65 -4.80 -15.09
C GLN A 229 -16.25 -4.23 -14.87
N LEU A 230 -15.21 -5.00 -15.24
CA LEU A 230 -13.83 -4.57 -15.20
C LEU A 230 -13.38 -4.04 -16.56
N PHE A 231 -12.78 -2.86 -16.58
CA PHE A 231 -12.18 -2.22 -17.76
C PHE A 231 -10.66 -2.12 -17.55
N PRO A 232 -9.90 -3.18 -17.82
CA PRO A 232 -8.43 -3.14 -17.76
C PRO A 232 -7.88 -2.34 -18.94
N ASP A 233 -6.60 -1.98 -18.90
CA ASP A 233 -5.92 -1.17 -19.92
C ASP A 233 -6.68 0.11 -20.31
N THR A 234 -7.40 0.69 -19.33
CA THR A 234 -8.23 1.88 -19.52
C THR A 234 -7.75 2.97 -18.56
N LEU A 235 -7.20 4.05 -19.13
CA LEU A 235 -6.66 5.17 -18.38
C LEU A 235 -7.70 6.26 -18.19
N VAL A 236 -8.01 6.60 -16.94
CA VAL A 236 -8.78 7.82 -16.62
C VAL A 236 -7.88 9.02 -16.82
N VAL A 237 -8.29 9.95 -17.68
CA VAL A 237 -7.54 11.17 -18.00
C VAL A 237 -8.13 12.41 -17.36
N ARG A 238 -9.42 12.40 -17.02
CA ARG A 238 -10.10 13.55 -16.42
C ARG A 238 -11.37 13.15 -15.67
N LEU A 239 -11.62 13.82 -14.55
CA LEU A 239 -12.90 13.87 -13.87
C LEU A 239 -13.56 15.21 -14.19
N VAL A 240 -14.76 15.18 -14.77
CA VAL A 240 -15.48 16.40 -15.18
C VAL A 240 -16.51 16.75 -14.10
N ALA A 241 -16.32 17.89 -13.45
CA ALA A 241 -17.32 18.39 -12.51
C ALA A 241 -18.47 19.10 -13.27
N GLU A 242 -19.69 18.78 -12.92
CA GLU A 242 -20.92 19.42 -13.35
C GLU A 242 -21.66 19.91 -12.08
N GLY A 243 -21.50 21.20 -11.77
CA GLY A 243 -21.94 21.75 -10.48
C GLY A 243 -21.16 21.16 -9.29
N ASP A 244 -21.87 20.60 -8.34
CA ASP A 244 -21.33 19.96 -7.12
C ASP A 244 -21.13 18.44 -7.25
N ARG A 245 -21.12 17.90 -8.48
CA ARG A 245 -20.98 16.47 -8.75
C ARG A 245 -19.94 16.19 -9.83
N VAL A 246 -19.34 15.00 -9.82
CA VAL A 246 -18.64 14.44 -10.96
C VAL A 246 -19.72 13.94 -11.94
N GLY A 247 -19.87 14.61 -13.07
CA GLY A 247 -20.84 14.27 -14.12
C GLY A 247 -20.29 13.27 -15.13
N ALA A 248 -18.95 13.23 -15.32
CA ALA A 248 -18.32 12.29 -16.23
C ALA A 248 -16.90 11.92 -15.82
N VAL A 249 -16.51 10.68 -16.13
CA VAL A 249 -15.14 10.16 -16.01
C VAL A 249 -14.64 9.89 -17.43
N GLU A 250 -13.73 10.75 -17.91
CA GLU A 250 -13.14 10.66 -19.24
C GLU A 250 -11.94 9.72 -19.24
N CYS A 251 -11.93 8.78 -20.16
CA CYS A 251 -10.94 7.73 -20.27
C CYS A 251 -10.35 7.60 -21.67
N ARG A 252 -9.22 6.88 -21.73
CA ARG A 252 -8.59 6.42 -22.97
C ARG A 252 -8.27 4.92 -22.88
N SER A 253 -8.64 4.17 -23.92
CA SER A 253 -8.12 2.83 -24.09
C SER A 253 -6.61 2.88 -24.33
N ARG A 254 -5.81 2.19 -23.54
CA ARG A 254 -4.35 2.15 -23.73
C ARG A 254 -3.94 1.34 -24.96
N ALA A 255 -4.80 0.41 -25.38
CA ALA A 255 -4.56 -0.42 -26.57
C ALA A 255 -4.80 0.36 -27.87
N THR A 256 -5.92 1.13 -27.96
CA THR A 256 -6.33 1.79 -29.22
C THR A 256 -6.20 3.31 -29.20
N GLY A 257 -6.10 3.93 -28.00
CA GLY A 257 -6.15 5.39 -27.83
C GLY A 257 -7.57 5.98 -27.91
N GLU A 258 -8.58 5.16 -28.17
CA GLU A 258 -9.96 5.62 -28.31
C GLU A 258 -10.52 6.18 -27.01
N PRO A 259 -11.32 7.25 -27.08
CA PRO A 259 -11.95 7.82 -25.92
C PRO A 259 -13.13 6.96 -25.44
N LEU A 260 -13.33 6.92 -24.12
CA LEU A 260 -14.45 6.31 -23.42
C LEU A 260 -14.91 7.30 -22.35
N VAL A 261 -16.21 7.37 -22.11
CA VAL A 261 -16.78 8.20 -21.05
C VAL A 261 -17.67 7.34 -20.16
N PHE A 262 -17.47 7.44 -18.85
CA PHE A 262 -18.32 6.78 -17.86
C PHE A 262 -19.12 7.85 -17.10
N ARG A 263 -20.38 7.55 -16.82
CA ARG A 263 -21.25 8.33 -15.94
C ARG A 263 -21.77 7.45 -14.83
N ALA A 264 -21.85 8.00 -13.61
CA ALA A 264 -22.40 7.28 -12.47
C ALA A 264 -22.91 8.22 -11.39
N ASP A 265 -23.85 7.70 -10.57
CA ASP A 265 -24.33 8.41 -9.39
C ASP A 265 -23.24 8.59 -8.35
N THR A 266 -22.31 7.62 -8.24
CA THR A 266 -21.17 7.63 -7.32
C THR A 266 -19.86 7.38 -8.05
N THR A 267 -18.84 8.17 -7.75
CA THR A 267 -17.46 7.97 -8.22
C THR A 267 -16.55 7.70 -7.03
N VAL A 268 -15.86 6.55 -7.05
CA VAL A 268 -14.87 6.16 -6.04
C VAL A 268 -13.47 6.21 -6.66
N LEU A 269 -12.62 7.09 -6.13
CA LEU A 269 -11.25 7.24 -6.58
C LEU A 269 -10.31 6.44 -5.67
N ALA A 270 -9.61 5.47 -6.25
CA ALA A 270 -8.76 4.50 -5.58
C ALA A 270 -7.47 4.21 -6.37
N ALA A 271 -6.95 5.24 -7.07
CA ALA A 271 -5.80 5.10 -7.96
C ALA A 271 -4.43 5.08 -7.21
N GLY A 272 -4.44 5.15 -5.88
CA GLY A 272 -3.27 5.15 -5.00
C GLY A 272 -2.72 6.54 -4.71
N ALA A 273 -1.95 6.66 -3.62
CA ALA A 273 -1.55 7.94 -3.04
C ALA A 273 -0.69 8.85 -3.93
N LEU A 274 -0.24 8.39 -5.09
CA LEU A 274 0.43 9.23 -6.09
C LEU A 274 -0.53 9.59 -7.24
N ALA A 275 -1.27 8.63 -7.78
CA ALA A 275 -2.12 8.87 -8.94
C ALA A 275 -3.47 9.52 -8.58
N THR A 276 -4.02 9.27 -7.41
CA THR A 276 -5.24 9.92 -6.92
C THR A 276 -5.10 11.44 -6.87
N PRO A 277 -4.13 12.04 -6.15
CA PRO A 277 -3.96 13.48 -6.18
C PRO A 277 -3.54 14.01 -7.55
N HIS A 278 -2.77 13.25 -8.33
CA HIS A 278 -2.42 13.63 -9.70
C HIS A 278 -3.66 13.84 -10.57
N LEU A 279 -4.61 12.90 -10.54
CA LEU A 279 -5.85 12.98 -11.30
C LEU A 279 -6.75 14.14 -10.81
N LEU A 280 -6.85 14.36 -9.48
CA LEU A 280 -7.59 15.49 -8.91
C LEU A 280 -7.03 16.83 -9.40
N LEU A 281 -5.71 17.00 -9.33
CA LEU A 281 -5.01 18.22 -9.78
C LEU A 281 -5.11 18.39 -11.30
N ALA A 282 -4.93 17.31 -12.08
CA ALA A 282 -5.05 17.34 -13.55
C ALA A 282 -6.48 17.68 -14.01
N SER A 283 -7.48 17.37 -13.18
CA SER A 283 -8.89 17.69 -13.42
C SER A 283 -9.29 19.08 -12.88
N GLY A 284 -8.40 19.78 -12.14
CA GLY A 284 -8.66 21.09 -11.54
C GLY A 284 -9.64 21.05 -10.36
N LEU A 285 -9.88 19.87 -9.76
CA LEU A 285 -10.88 19.68 -8.70
C LEU A 285 -10.44 20.26 -7.35
N GLU A 286 -9.16 20.56 -7.17
CA GLU A 286 -8.67 21.27 -5.99
C GLU A 286 -9.31 22.66 -5.83
N ARG A 287 -9.83 23.24 -6.92
CA ARG A 287 -10.41 24.60 -6.92
C ARG A 287 -11.79 24.66 -6.26
N VAL A 288 -12.53 23.56 -6.29
CA VAL A 288 -13.86 23.48 -5.65
C VAL A 288 -13.78 23.00 -4.20
N ASN A 289 -12.60 22.55 -3.74
CA ASN A 289 -12.40 22.01 -2.40
C ASN A 289 -11.93 23.12 -1.44
N PRO A 290 -12.56 23.33 -0.28
CA PRO A 290 -12.14 24.34 0.70
C PRO A 290 -10.68 24.16 1.16
N ALA A 291 -10.22 22.91 1.26
CA ALA A 291 -8.83 22.55 1.56
C ALA A 291 -8.02 22.22 0.29
N GLY A 292 -8.34 22.77 -0.85
CA GLY A 292 -7.70 22.44 -2.14
C GLY A 292 -6.16 22.61 -2.13
N HIS A 293 -5.65 23.53 -1.32
CA HIS A 293 -4.21 23.73 -1.11
C HIS A 293 -3.52 22.49 -0.48
N ALA A 294 -4.26 21.61 0.20
CA ALA A 294 -3.76 20.39 0.83
C ALA A 294 -3.84 19.16 -0.11
N VAL A 295 -4.56 19.26 -1.24
CA VAL A 295 -4.58 18.18 -2.25
C VAL A 295 -3.19 17.98 -2.82
N GLY A 296 -2.72 16.74 -2.78
CA GLY A 296 -1.38 16.35 -3.20
C GLY A 296 -0.27 16.63 -2.18
N ARG A 297 -0.58 17.13 -0.96
CA ARG A 297 0.41 17.45 0.08
C ARG A 297 0.47 16.36 1.15
N TYR A 298 1.44 16.48 2.06
CA TYR A 298 1.62 15.61 3.22
C TYR A 298 1.90 14.13 2.88
N LEU A 299 2.53 13.88 1.73
CA LEU A 299 2.96 12.54 1.33
C LEU A 299 3.88 11.93 2.38
N MET A 300 3.50 10.75 2.86
CA MET A 300 4.30 9.88 3.71
C MET A 300 4.53 8.55 2.98
N ARG A 301 5.63 7.84 3.31
CA ARG A 301 5.93 6.54 2.72
C ARG A 301 6.80 5.66 3.61
N HIS A 302 6.86 5.97 4.89
CA HIS A 302 7.77 5.45 5.91
C HIS A 302 9.25 5.76 5.62
N CYS A 303 10.01 6.04 6.66
CA CYS A 303 11.45 6.21 6.57
C CYS A 303 12.16 4.85 6.73
N ASN A 304 12.11 4.02 5.69
CA ASN A 304 12.49 2.61 5.76
C ASN A 304 13.97 2.35 5.48
N ALA A 305 14.50 1.27 6.10
CA ALA A 305 15.82 0.70 5.77
C ALA A 305 15.82 -0.81 5.93
N MET A 306 16.45 -1.52 4.99
CA MET A 306 16.74 -2.95 5.09
C MET A 306 18.15 -3.14 5.64
N THR A 307 18.30 -3.91 6.71
CA THR A 307 19.60 -4.28 7.30
C THR A 307 19.78 -5.77 7.13
N TYR A 308 20.83 -6.17 6.42
CA TYR A 308 21.19 -7.57 6.19
C TYR A 308 22.38 -7.96 7.05
N GLY A 309 22.29 -9.10 7.69
CA GLY A 309 23.40 -9.78 8.35
C GLY A 309 24.13 -10.67 7.36
N ILE A 310 25.44 -10.68 7.41
CA ILE A 310 26.31 -11.57 6.65
C ILE A 310 26.75 -12.70 7.59
N PHE A 311 26.39 -13.93 7.26
CA PHE A 311 26.63 -15.12 8.07
C PHE A 311 27.79 -15.94 7.54
N PRO A 312 28.54 -16.67 8.41
CA PRO A 312 29.65 -17.52 7.98
C PRO A 312 29.22 -18.71 7.12
N ARG A 313 27.97 -19.13 7.27
CA ARG A 313 27.32 -20.19 6.48
C ARG A 313 26.00 -19.70 5.98
N ASN A 314 25.54 -20.24 4.83
CA ASN A 314 24.20 -19.93 4.33
C ASN A 314 23.16 -20.14 5.43
N PRO A 315 22.44 -19.09 5.87
CA PRO A 315 21.44 -19.21 6.95
C PRO A 315 20.16 -19.89 6.47
N ASN A 316 19.96 -20.06 5.15
CA ASN A 316 18.77 -20.63 4.53
C ASN A 316 19.13 -21.65 3.44
N PRO A 317 19.81 -22.77 3.78
CA PRO A 317 20.25 -23.73 2.79
C PRO A 317 19.09 -24.44 2.06
N ALA A 318 17.92 -24.51 2.68
CA ALA A 318 16.70 -25.06 2.08
C ALA A 318 15.97 -24.08 1.16
N ASN A 319 16.45 -22.84 1.05
CA ASN A 319 15.85 -21.75 0.26
C ASN A 319 14.35 -21.55 0.53
N GLU A 320 13.96 -21.62 1.82
CA GLU A 320 12.58 -21.44 2.24
C GLU A 320 12.22 -19.97 2.49
N HIS A 321 10.94 -19.65 2.26
CA HIS A 321 10.36 -18.35 2.65
C HIS A 321 10.52 -18.12 4.16
N HIS A 322 11.16 -17.03 4.54
CA HIS A 322 11.44 -16.69 5.93
C HIS A 322 11.11 -15.24 6.31
N LYS A 323 10.23 -14.56 5.58
CA LYS A 323 9.61 -13.29 6.04
C LYS A 323 8.47 -13.64 7.00
N GLN A 324 8.81 -14.00 8.23
CA GLN A 324 7.85 -14.61 9.16
C GLN A 324 7.73 -13.90 10.50
N LEU A 325 8.71 -13.06 10.90
CA LEU A 325 8.75 -12.46 12.23
C LEU A 325 8.68 -10.94 12.18
N ALA A 326 7.95 -10.36 13.14
CA ALA A 326 7.98 -8.94 13.46
C ALA A 326 8.36 -8.73 14.94
N ILE A 327 8.87 -7.54 15.26
CA ILE A 327 9.29 -7.12 16.60
C ILE A 327 8.76 -5.69 16.79
N HIS A 328 7.82 -5.52 17.72
CA HIS A 328 7.13 -4.26 17.99
C HIS A 328 7.51 -3.64 19.33
N ASP A 329 8.50 -4.19 20.05
CA ASP A 329 8.97 -3.69 21.34
C ASP A 329 9.37 -2.20 21.30
N PHE A 330 9.67 -1.67 20.13
CA PHE A 330 10.11 -0.29 19.91
C PHE A 330 9.03 0.62 19.32
N TYR A 331 7.80 0.10 19.15
CA TYR A 331 6.76 0.75 18.36
C TYR A 331 6.38 2.13 18.90
N PHE A 332 6.08 2.22 20.18
CA PHE A 332 5.69 3.45 20.86
C PHE A 332 6.85 4.24 21.47
N GLY A 333 8.07 3.86 21.16
CA GLY A 333 9.28 4.53 21.66
C GLY A 333 10.17 3.64 22.51
N VAL A 334 11.21 4.24 23.04
CA VAL A 334 12.18 3.63 23.96
C VAL A 334 12.74 4.69 24.89
N GLU A 335 13.15 4.28 26.09
CA GLU A 335 13.67 5.18 27.13
C GLU A 335 15.21 5.23 27.19
N ASP A 336 15.92 4.66 26.22
CA ASP A 336 17.37 4.45 26.28
C ASP A 336 18.23 5.66 25.80
N GLY A 337 17.62 6.81 25.53
CA GLY A 337 18.31 8.04 25.09
C GLY A 337 18.89 7.99 23.68
N ASP A 338 18.90 6.82 23.05
CA ASP A 338 19.46 6.58 21.72
C ASP A 338 18.45 6.79 20.56
N ALA A 339 17.23 7.23 20.87
CA ALA A 339 16.15 7.41 19.91
C ALA A 339 15.45 8.76 20.12
N PRO A 340 14.80 9.33 19.10
CA PRO A 340 13.93 10.47 19.31
C PRO A 340 12.74 10.06 20.19
N PRO A 341 12.13 11.00 20.93
CA PRO A 341 10.99 10.70 21.79
C PRO A 341 9.78 10.23 20.97
N GLY A 342 8.90 9.45 21.61
CA GLY A 342 7.65 8.96 21.07
C GLY A 342 7.80 7.82 20.08
N LYS A 343 6.79 7.66 19.23
CA LYS A 343 6.65 6.52 18.31
C LYS A 343 7.84 6.36 17.37
N LEU A 344 8.31 5.14 17.19
CA LEU A 344 9.39 4.83 16.24
C LEU A 344 8.85 4.03 15.04
N GLY A 345 8.17 2.93 15.28
CA GLY A 345 7.73 1.96 14.27
C GLY A 345 8.18 0.54 14.59
N ASN A 346 8.37 -0.31 13.60
CA ASN A 346 8.62 -1.72 13.80
C ASN A 346 9.86 -2.27 13.06
N ILE A 347 10.23 -3.50 13.40
CA ILE A 347 11.23 -4.30 12.70
C ILE A 347 10.55 -5.57 12.20
N GLN A 348 10.70 -5.88 10.90
CA GLN A 348 10.17 -7.09 10.27
C GLN A 348 11.30 -7.88 9.64
N GLN A 349 11.21 -9.21 9.70
CA GLN A 349 12.13 -10.06 8.96
C GLN A 349 11.86 -9.93 7.45
N VAL A 350 12.91 -9.90 6.65
CA VAL A 350 12.88 -9.95 5.19
C VAL A 350 13.83 -11.03 4.69
N MET A 351 13.54 -11.54 3.52
CA MET A 351 14.41 -12.51 2.84
C MET A 351 15.74 -11.87 2.45
N GLY A 352 16.74 -12.69 2.18
CA GLY A 352 18.00 -12.23 1.59
C GLY A 352 17.76 -11.46 0.30
N PRO A 353 18.64 -10.52 -0.09
CA PRO A 353 18.45 -9.77 -1.32
C PRO A 353 18.55 -10.75 -2.51
N PRO A 354 17.67 -10.64 -3.52
CA PRO A 354 17.84 -11.41 -4.76
C PRO A 354 19.18 -11.05 -5.41
N ALA A 355 19.89 -12.04 -5.95
CA ALA A 355 21.18 -11.83 -6.64
C ALA A 355 21.05 -10.80 -7.79
N ALA A 356 19.91 -10.80 -8.48
CA ALA A 356 19.58 -9.81 -9.51
C ALA A 356 19.58 -8.36 -9.01
N MET A 357 19.34 -8.10 -7.73
CA MET A 357 19.45 -6.74 -7.17
C MET A 357 20.90 -6.23 -7.16
N LEU A 358 21.89 -7.10 -7.07
CA LEU A 358 23.30 -6.69 -7.18
C LEU A 358 23.62 -6.17 -8.59
N GLU A 359 22.99 -6.74 -9.64
CA GLU A 359 23.19 -6.32 -11.03
C GLU A 359 22.60 -4.94 -11.33
N VAL A 360 21.60 -4.51 -10.54
CA VAL A 360 21.02 -3.16 -10.65
C VAL A 360 21.91 -2.10 -9.99
N GLY A 361 22.65 -2.48 -8.94
CA GLY A 361 23.46 -1.55 -8.14
C GLY A 361 24.97 -1.58 -8.38
N LEU A 362 25.48 -2.59 -9.06
CA LEU A 362 26.90 -2.81 -9.27
C LEU A 362 27.22 -3.13 -10.73
N PRO A 363 28.44 -2.79 -11.23
CA PRO A 363 28.92 -3.30 -12.52
C PRO A 363 28.86 -4.84 -12.59
N LYS A 364 28.45 -5.40 -13.72
CA LYS A 364 28.23 -6.85 -13.90
C LYS A 364 29.34 -7.76 -13.34
N PRO A 365 30.66 -7.46 -13.49
CA PRO A 365 31.72 -8.31 -12.92
C PRO A 365 31.67 -8.33 -11.38
N LEU A 366 31.41 -7.19 -10.74
CA LEU A 366 31.30 -7.07 -9.29
C LEU A 366 30.02 -7.70 -8.75
N ALA A 367 28.92 -7.60 -9.48
CA ALA A 367 27.66 -8.28 -9.15
C ALA A 367 27.82 -9.80 -9.14
N ARG A 368 28.51 -10.36 -10.14
CA ARG A 368 28.82 -11.80 -10.22
C ARG A 368 29.72 -12.29 -9.09
N LEU A 369 30.73 -11.51 -8.70
CA LEU A 369 31.58 -11.80 -7.54
C LEU A 369 30.80 -11.72 -6.22
N GLY A 370 29.81 -10.84 -6.10
CA GLY A 370 28.97 -10.67 -4.93
C GLY A 370 27.82 -11.68 -4.82
N ALA A 371 27.44 -12.34 -5.93
CA ALA A 371 26.29 -13.25 -5.95
C ALA A 371 26.37 -14.40 -4.92
N PRO A 372 27.49 -15.10 -4.71
CA PRO A 372 27.60 -16.11 -3.64
C PRO A 372 27.44 -15.53 -2.23
N LEU A 373 27.82 -14.26 -2.02
CA LEU A 373 27.69 -13.62 -0.70
C LEU A 373 26.22 -13.39 -0.33
N VAL A 374 25.33 -13.20 -1.31
CA VAL A 374 23.90 -12.97 -1.08
C VAL A 374 23.23 -14.18 -0.43
N GLU A 375 23.65 -15.38 -0.76
CA GLU A 375 23.16 -16.61 -0.14
C GLU A 375 23.49 -16.69 1.36
N HIS A 376 24.51 -15.95 1.79
CA HIS A 376 24.91 -15.84 3.19
C HIS A 376 24.16 -14.73 3.94
N MET A 377 23.12 -14.14 3.36
CA MET A 377 22.40 -13.02 3.93
C MET A 377 20.97 -13.37 4.32
N THR A 378 20.53 -12.88 5.48
CA THR A 378 19.13 -12.70 5.84
C THR A 378 18.97 -11.31 6.47
N GLY A 379 17.76 -10.74 6.45
CA GLY A 379 17.60 -9.33 6.78
C GLY A 379 16.45 -8.99 7.70
N LEU A 380 16.50 -7.75 8.16
CA LEU A 380 15.46 -7.09 8.94
C LEU A 380 15.13 -5.75 8.28
N LEU A 381 13.86 -5.52 8.00
CA LEU A 381 13.32 -4.25 7.54
C LEU A 381 12.92 -3.40 8.76
N SER A 382 13.53 -2.26 8.90
CA SER A 382 13.11 -1.23 9.85
C SER A 382 12.10 -0.32 9.17
N ILE A 383 10.88 -0.25 9.68
CA ILE A 383 9.80 0.64 9.23
C ILE A 383 9.64 1.74 10.27
N ALA A 384 10.15 2.93 9.98
CA ALA A 384 9.97 4.09 10.85
C ALA A 384 8.83 4.97 10.35
N GLU A 385 7.90 5.31 11.25
CA GLU A 385 6.83 6.25 10.97
C GLU A 385 7.40 7.61 10.61
N ASP A 386 6.98 8.19 9.51
CA ASP A 386 7.41 9.49 9.02
C ASP A 386 6.35 10.58 9.23
N GLN A 387 6.82 11.82 9.34
CA GLN A 387 5.97 12.98 9.58
C GLN A 387 5.25 13.45 8.31
N PRO A 388 3.94 13.84 8.40
CA PRO A 388 3.19 14.43 7.30
C PRO A 388 3.64 15.88 7.07
N ARG A 389 4.58 16.09 6.16
CA ARG A 389 5.18 17.39 5.86
C ARG A 389 4.52 18.05 4.67
N LEU A 390 4.21 19.35 4.77
CA LEU A 390 3.52 20.12 3.73
C LEU A 390 4.29 20.15 2.39
N GLU A 391 5.61 20.17 2.42
CA GLU A 391 6.47 20.19 1.23
C GLU A 391 6.50 18.84 0.50
N ASN A 392 6.25 17.73 1.19
CA ASN A 392 6.15 16.41 0.57
C ASN A 392 4.83 16.25 -0.17
N GLY A 393 4.87 15.69 -1.36
CA GLY A 393 3.63 15.48 -2.10
C GLY A 393 3.80 15.37 -3.59
N VAL A 394 2.66 15.35 -4.25
CA VAL A 394 2.46 15.31 -5.69
C VAL A 394 2.11 16.71 -6.17
N ARG A 395 2.74 17.12 -7.26
CA ARG A 395 2.46 18.36 -8.01
C ARG A 395 2.37 18.03 -9.49
N ILE A 396 1.74 18.87 -10.26
CA ILE A 396 1.68 18.78 -11.72
C ILE A 396 2.54 19.85 -12.36
N ASP A 397 3.17 19.51 -13.48
CA ASP A 397 3.79 20.47 -14.39
C ASP A 397 2.86 20.65 -15.60
N ALA A 398 2.14 21.76 -15.62
CA ALA A 398 1.20 22.05 -16.69
C ALA A 398 1.89 22.34 -18.05
N GLY A 399 3.19 22.64 -18.04
CA GLY A 399 3.98 22.89 -19.25
C GLY A 399 4.41 21.62 -19.99
N THR A 400 4.25 20.45 -19.35
CA THR A 400 4.67 19.16 -19.92
C THR A 400 3.58 18.14 -19.74
N THR A 401 3.11 17.52 -20.82
CA THR A 401 2.11 16.44 -20.79
C THR A 401 2.69 15.11 -21.27
N ASP A 402 2.10 14.01 -20.81
CA ASP A 402 2.34 12.69 -21.37
C ASP A 402 1.59 12.50 -22.71
N ARG A 403 1.76 11.34 -23.35
CA ARG A 403 1.09 11.00 -24.61
C ARG A 403 -0.44 10.97 -24.53
N TRP A 404 -0.99 10.94 -23.32
CA TRP A 404 -2.44 10.89 -23.05
C TRP A 404 -3.02 12.25 -22.72
N GLY A 405 -2.18 13.31 -22.67
CA GLY A 405 -2.56 14.68 -22.32
C GLY A 405 -2.57 14.97 -20.82
N LEU A 406 -2.16 14.01 -19.99
CA LEU A 406 -2.03 14.26 -18.54
C LEU A 406 -0.77 15.10 -18.25
N PRO A 407 -0.85 16.13 -17.39
CA PRO A 407 0.31 16.91 -16.97
C PRO A 407 1.31 16.03 -16.24
N ARG A 408 2.61 16.33 -16.42
CA ARG A 408 3.67 15.53 -15.81
C ARG A 408 3.62 15.60 -14.28
N MET A 409 3.70 14.43 -13.64
CA MET A 409 3.72 14.33 -12.19
C MET A 409 5.13 14.57 -11.63
N HIS A 410 5.22 15.48 -10.66
CA HIS A 410 6.41 15.73 -9.84
C HIS A 410 6.12 15.34 -8.39
N VAL A 411 7.00 14.56 -7.78
CA VAL A 411 6.87 14.09 -6.40
C VAL A 411 8.04 14.63 -5.57
N THR A 412 7.74 15.20 -4.42
CA THR A 412 8.75 15.56 -3.40
C THR A 412 8.59 14.62 -2.21
N SER A 413 9.70 14.03 -1.75
CA SER A 413 9.71 13.13 -0.60
C SER A 413 11.00 13.30 0.20
N LEU A 414 10.92 14.14 1.21
CA LEU A 414 12.02 14.50 2.12
C LEU A 414 11.69 14.03 3.54
N TYR A 415 12.69 13.55 4.24
CA TYR A 415 12.56 13.13 5.64
C TYR A 415 13.03 14.22 6.60
N SER A 416 12.34 14.36 7.72
CA SER A 416 12.75 15.23 8.81
C SER A 416 13.97 14.68 9.56
N ARG A 417 14.54 15.50 10.46
CA ARG A 417 15.60 15.03 11.38
C ARG A 417 15.08 13.93 12.30
N ARG A 418 13.83 14.07 12.75
CA ARG A 418 13.16 13.07 13.60
C ARG A 418 13.01 11.73 12.88
N ASP A 419 12.54 11.71 11.62
CA ASP A 419 12.35 10.50 10.82
C ASP A 419 13.68 9.77 10.62
N LEU A 420 14.73 10.52 10.29
CA LEU A 420 16.08 9.97 10.12
C LEU A 420 16.63 9.40 11.42
N ALA A 421 16.38 10.03 12.57
CA ALA A 421 16.79 9.56 13.88
C ALA A 421 16.03 8.30 14.30
N ALA A 422 14.70 8.23 14.06
CA ALA A 422 13.87 7.05 14.31
C ALA A 422 14.35 5.84 13.50
N ARG A 423 14.57 6.03 12.20
CA ARG A 423 15.15 4.98 11.34
C ARG A 423 16.52 4.52 11.85
N ALA A 424 17.40 5.45 12.22
CA ALA A 424 18.74 5.10 12.74
C ALA A 424 18.63 4.29 14.03
N ALA A 425 17.70 4.62 14.92
CA ALA A 425 17.42 3.90 16.14
C ALA A 425 16.96 2.45 15.87
N LEU A 426 16.01 2.25 14.97
CA LEU A 426 15.54 0.92 14.57
C LEU A 426 16.65 0.10 13.88
N VAL A 427 17.46 0.73 13.02
CA VAL A 427 18.60 0.07 12.34
C VAL A 427 19.65 -0.40 13.36
N ARG A 428 19.96 0.38 14.41
CA ARG A 428 20.88 -0.07 15.47
C ARG A 428 20.38 -1.34 16.17
N ARG A 429 19.09 -1.41 16.44
CA ARG A 429 18.43 -2.57 17.06
C ARG A 429 18.40 -3.77 16.13
N ALA A 430 18.08 -3.58 14.85
CA ALA A 430 18.14 -4.63 13.84
C ALA A 430 19.56 -5.21 13.73
N ARG A 431 20.59 -4.35 13.73
CA ARG A 431 22.01 -4.80 13.73
C ARG A 431 22.36 -5.62 14.99
N ARG A 432 21.86 -5.22 16.16
CA ARG A 432 22.09 -5.95 17.41
C ARG A 432 21.47 -7.34 17.35
N ILE A 433 20.24 -7.45 16.85
CA ILE A 433 19.55 -8.75 16.67
C ILE A 433 20.32 -9.63 15.69
N LEU A 434 20.71 -9.12 14.52
CA LEU A 434 21.45 -9.88 13.50
C LEU A 434 22.81 -10.37 14.01
N ARG A 435 23.57 -9.53 14.73
CA ARG A 435 24.83 -9.94 15.36
C ARG A 435 24.60 -11.03 16.43
N ARG A 436 23.54 -10.90 17.23
CA ARG A 436 23.16 -11.92 18.21
C ARG A 436 22.76 -13.24 17.56
N ALA A 437 22.19 -13.18 16.36
CA ALA A 437 21.86 -14.34 15.54
C ALA A 437 23.09 -15.00 14.87
N GLY A 438 24.30 -14.43 15.03
CA GLY A 438 25.56 -14.96 14.52
C GLY A 438 26.06 -14.34 13.23
N ALA A 439 25.54 -13.17 12.84
CA ALA A 439 26.10 -12.42 11.70
C ALA A 439 27.49 -11.82 12.06
N TRP A 440 28.48 -12.02 11.19
CA TRP A 440 29.82 -11.44 11.32
C TRP A 440 29.86 -9.95 11.01
N GLY A 441 28.99 -9.53 10.08
CA GLY A 441 28.89 -8.16 9.63
C GLY A 441 27.45 -7.80 9.29
N THR A 442 27.19 -6.51 9.11
CA THR A 442 25.88 -6.03 8.67
C THR A 442 26.03 -4.94 7.63
N VAL A 443 25.17 -4.96 6.60
CA VAL A 443 25.04 -3.90 5.61
C VAL A 443 23.62 -3.34 5.65
N THR A 444 23.46 -2.03 5.41
CA THR A 444 22.14 -1.38 5.46
C THR A 444 21.88 -0.58 4.20
N TRP A 445 20.73 -0.81 3.56
CA TRP A 445 20.24 -0.07 2.42
C TRP A 445 19.00 0.73 2.77
N LYS A 446 18.94 1.98 2.31
CA LYS A 446 17.76 2.84 2.43
C LYS A 446 16.75 2.45 1.37
N VAL A 447 15.49 2.30 1.75
CA VAL A 447 14.40 2.03 0.79
C VAL A 447 13.96 3.35 0.16
N SER A 448 13.92 3.38 -1.17
CA SER A 448 13.55 4.58 -1.95
C SER A 448 12.22 4.45 -2.70
N THR A 449 11.56 3.29 -2.62
CA THR A 449 10.28 3.02 -3.30
C THR A 449 9.10 3.72 -2.62
N PHE A 450 7.99 3.83 -3.34
CA PHE A 450 6.71 4.38 -2.84
C PHE A 450 5.70 3.28 -2.50
N SER A 451 6.16 2.09 -2.12
CA SER A 451 5.30 0.95 -1.79
C SER A 451 4.33 1.20 -0.63
N HIS A 452 4.65 2.14 0.26
CA HIS A 452 3.83 2.52 1.41
C HIS A 452 3.35 3.99 1.32
N ALA A 453 3.21 4.53 0.10
CA ALA A 453 2.75 5.91 -0.09
C ALA A 453 1.34 6.12 0.46
N VAL A 454 1.17 7.15 1.32
CA VAL A 454 -0.10 7.54 1.96
C VAL A 454 -0.18 9.06 2.17
N GLY A 455 -1.37 9.59 2.49
CA GLY A 455 -1.55 10.91 3.10
C GLY A 455 -1.85 12.09 2.16
N THR A 456 -1.83 11.90 0.85
CA THR A 456 -1.86 12.99 -0.14
C THR A 456 -3.23 13.63 -0.39
N VAL A 457 -4.31 13.06 0.13
CA VAL A 457 -5.68 13.61 0.11
C VAL A 457 -6.34 13.24 1.45
N ARG A 458 -5.76 13.72 2.54
CA ARG A 458 -6.09 13.25 3.89
C ARG A 458 -7.54 13.59 4.31
N MET A 459 -8.15 12.68 5.10
CA MET A 459 -9.42 12.95 5.79
C MET A 459 -9.18 13.77 7.07
N GLY A 460 -10.22 14.42 7.55
CA GLY A 460 -10.21 15.16 8.82
C GLY A 460 -11.49 15.92 9.05
N ASP A 461 -11.68 16.41 10.28
CA ASP A 461 -12.87 17.18 10.67
C ASP A 461 -12.85 18.61 10.15
N ASP A 462 -11.68 19.28 10.15
CA ASP A 462 -11.56 20.66 9.72
C ASP A 462 -11.52 20.76 8.17
N GLU A 463 -12.58 21.32 7.60
CA GLU A 463 -12.76 21.52 6.17
C GLU A 463 -11.71 22.44 5.53
N ARG A 464 -11.01 23.26 6.32
CA ARG A 464 -9.95 24.15 5.82
C ARG A 464 -8.62 23.47 5.69
N THR A 465 -8.40 22.31 6.30
CA THR A 465 -7.10 21.62 6.34
C THR A 465 -7.15 20.19 5.79
N ALA A 466 -8.35 19.60 5.66
CA ALA A 466 -8.54 18.25 5.18
C ALA A 466 -9.44 18.24 3.92
N PRO A 467 -8.90 17.80 2.77
CA PRO A 467 -9.67 17.68 1.53
C PRO A 467 -10.86 16.72 1.60
N LEU A 468 -10.80 15.75 2.52
CA LEU A 468 -11.88 14.78 2.71
C LEU A 468 -12.53 14.96 4.07
N ASP A 469 -13.84 14.70 4.11
CA ASP A 469 -14.58 14.56 5.37
C ASP A 469 -14.27 13.20 6.05
N PRO A 470 -14.80 12.91 7.27
CA PRO A 470 -14.57 11.64 7.95
C PRO A 470 -15.05 10.40 7.18
N ASP A 471 -15.99 10.54 6.25
CA ASP A 471 -16.49 9.47 5.39
C ASP A 471 -15.73 9.36 4.08
N CYS A 472 -14.60 10.07 3.98
CA CYS A 472 -13.73 10.10 2.79
C CYS A 472 -14.41 10.69 1.54
N ARG A 473 -15.48 11.48 1.68
CA ARG A 473 -16.06 12.26 0.60
C ARG A 473 -15.18 13.49 0.31
N PHE A 474 -14.93 13.76 -0.95
CA PHE A 474 -14.16 14.93 -1.39
C PHE A 474 -15.02 16.19 -1.20
N ARG A 475 -14.57 17.10 -0.34
CA ARG A 475 -15.30 18.32 -0.02
C ARG A 475 -15.51 19.20 -1.24
N GLY A 476 -16.71 19.72 -1.42
CA GLY A 476 -17.14 20.47 -2.60
C GLY A 476 -17.72 19.61 -3.73
N LEU A 477 -17.71 18.28 -3.59
CA LEU A 477 -18.41 17.36 -4.51
C LEU A 477 -19.20 16.33 -3.71
N GLU A 478 -20.48 16.15 -4.06
CA GLU A 478 -21.38 15.28 -3.31
C GLU A 478 -21.19 13.79 -3.58
N ASN A 479 -20.68 13.44 -4.76
CA ASN A 479 -20.61 12.06 -5.24
C ASN A 479 -19.19 11.54 -5.50
N LEU A 480 -18.14 12.25 -5.04
CA LEU A 480 -16.75 11.81 -5.17
C LEU A 480 -16.20 11.36 -3.82
N TYR A 481 -15.75 10.12 -3.75
CA TYR A 481 -15.15 9.51 -2.57
C TYR A 481 -13.75 8.98 -2.88
N VAL A 482 -12.88 8.94 -1.87
CA VAL A 482 -11.52 8.42 -2.01
C VAL A 482 -11.32 7.28 -1.02
N THR A 483 -10.77 6.13 -1.48
CA THR A 483 -10.69 4.92 -0.64
C THR A 483 -9.30 4.28 -0.59
N ASP A 484 -8.29 4.87 -1.20
CA ASP A 484 -6.91 4.37 -1.15
C ASP A 484 -6.10 4.98 0.00
N GLY A 485 -4.78 4.71 0.03
CA GLY A 485 -3.90 5.22 1.09
C GLY A 485 -3.74 6.75 1.15
N SER A 486 -4.19 7.48 0.13
CA SER A 486 -4.10 8.95 0.14
C SER A 486 -4.92 9.59 1.25
N VAL A 487 -5.93 8.89 1.77
CA VAL A 487 -6.86 9.41 2.80
C VAL A 487 -6.25 9.51 4.20
N PHE A 488 -5.09 8.90 4.46
CA PHE A 488 -4.54 8.78 5.81
C PHE A 488 -3.94 10.09 6.34
N PRO A 489 -4.31 10.54 7.55
CA PRO A 489 -3.68 11.68 8.21
C PRO A 489 -2.24 11.40 8.66
N THR A 490 -1.96 10.16 9.13
CA THR A 490 -0.63 9.69 9.55
C THR A 490 -0.36 8.29 8.96
N SER A 491 0.92 7.90 8.85
CA SER A 491 1.31 6.64 8.21
C SER A 491 1.31 5.43 9.15
N ALA A 492 1.26 5.64 10.46
CA ALA A 492 1.53 4.65 11.49
C ALA A 492 2.93 3.99 11.33
N GLY A 493 3.26 3.01 12.15
CA GLY A 493 4.56 2.32 12.12
C GLY A 493 4.53 0.95 11.45
N VAL A 494 3.47 0.59 10.71
CA VAL A 494 3.29 -0.71 10.04
C VAL A 494 2.80 -0.56 8.61
N ASN A 495 2.79 -1.67 7.85
CA ASN A 495 2.30 -1.72 6.48
C ASN A 495 0.85 -1.23 6.39
N PRO A 496 0.50 -0.33 5.47
CA PRO A 496 -0.82 0.33 5.44
C PRO A 496 -1.93 -0.49 4.76
N SER A 497 -1.60 -1.58 4.08
CA SER A 497 -2.51 -2.32 3.18
C SER A 497 -3.81 -2.77 3.84
N LEU A 498 -3.75 -3.35 5.05
CA LEU A 498 -4.96 -3.82 5.74
C LEU A 498 -5.83 -2.65 6.23
N THR A 499 -5.23 -1.53 6.65
CA THR A 499 -5.98 -0.32 7.04
C THR A 499 -6.65 0.34 5.83
N ILE A 500 -5.99 0.35 4.67
CA ILE A 500 -6.61 0.78 3.41
C ILE A 500 -7.83 -0.11 3.11
N ALA A 501 -7.66 -1.44 3.21
CA ALA A 501 -8.73 -2.40 2.96
C ALA A 501 -9.92 -2.20 3.92
N ALA A 502 -9.66 -2.06 5.22
CA ALA A 502 -10.67 -1.88 6.25
C ALA A 502 -11.44 -0.55 6.05
N ASN A 503 -10.72 0.55 5.82
CA ASN A 503 -11.38 1.84 5.59
C ASN A 503 -12.17 1.86 4.26
N ALA A 504 -11.68 1.20 3.22
CA ALA A 504 -12.41 1.09 1.95
C ALA A 504 -13.71 0.28 2.09
N LEU A 505 -13.71 -0.80 2.89
CA LEU A 505 -14.94 -1.53 3.27
C LEU A 505 -15.89 -0.62 4.05
N ARG A 506 -15.38 0.20 5.00
CA ARG A 506 -16.20 1.16 5.75
C ARG A 506 -16.88 2.15 4.80
N VAL A 507 -16.13 2.80 3.94
CA VAL A 507 -16.66 3.78 2.98
C VAL A 507 -17.64 3.10 2.00
N GLY A 508 -17.27 1.94 1.45
CA GLY A 508 -18.15 1.16 0.58
C GLY A 508 -19.49 0.81 1.25
N ARG A 509 -19.47 0.47 2.55
CA ARG A 509 -20.69 0.22 3.34
C ARG A 509 -21.57 1.47 3.48
N ILE A 510 -20.97 2.64 3.71
CA ILE A 510 -21.67 3.93 3.77
C ILE A 510 -22.35 4.21 2.43
N LEU A 511 -21.62 4.05 1.33
CA LEU A 511 -22.16 4.27 -0.02
C LEU A 511 -23.27 3.28 -0.38
N ALA A 512 -23.11 2.01 -0.04
CA ALA A 512 -24.11 0.98 -0.26
C ALA A 512 -25.41 1.23 0.54
N ALA A 513 -25.29 1.79 1.74
CA ALA A 513 -26.46 2.18 2.55
C ALA A 513 -27.18 3.40 1.95
N ALA A 514 -26.44 4.39 1.48
CA ALA A 514 -27.01 5.60 0.86
C ALA A 514 -27.69 5.34 -0.49
N ALA A 515 -27.23 4.32 -1.25
CA ALA A 515 -27.79 3.96 -2.54
C ALA A 515 -29.10 3.12 -2.48
N ARG A 516 -29.44 2.59 -1.28
CA ARG A 516 -30.73 1.91 -1.08
C ARG A 516 -31.81 2.96 -0.80
N PRO A 517 -32.76 3.21 -1.74
CA PRO A 517 -33.91 4.03 -1.37
C PRO A 517 -34.65 3.32 -0.23
N GLU A 518 -35.19 4.10 0.74
CA GLU A 518 -36.08 3.63 1.80
C GLU A 518 -37.36 3.01 1.19
N HIS A 519 -37.30 1.75 0.76
CA HIS A 519 -38.46 0.92 0.49
C HIS A 519 -38.84 0.11 1.74
N ALA A 520 -38.93 0.77 2.88
CA ALA A 520 -39.45 0.20 4.11
C ALA A 520 -40.54 1.11 4.71
N GLY A 521 -41.54 1.44 3.90
CA GLY A 521 -42.61 2.33 4.38
C GLY A 521 -43.86 2.32 3.50
N ALA A 522 -44.34 1.13 3.05
CA ALA A 522 -45.69 1.01 2.50
C ALA A 522 -46.12 -0.47 2.48
N ALA A 523 -46.34 -1.06 3.65
CA ALA A 523 -47.22 -2.21 3.85
C ALA A 523 -47.82 -2.02 5.25
N GLY A 524 -48.81 -1.12 5.29
CA GLY A 524 -49.81 -1.01 6.35
C GLY A 524 -51.07 -1.76 5.92
#